data_4b5417a65dabca22984ff4b3cb2d93a2
#
_entry.id   4b5417a65dabca22984ff4b3cb2d93a2
#
_cell.length_a   1.000
_cell.length_b   1.000
_cell.length_c   1.000
_cell.angle_alpha   90.00
_cell.angle_beta   90.00
_cell.angle_gamma   90.00
#
_symmetry.space_group_name_H-M   'P 1'
#
loop_
_entity.id
_entity.type
_entity.pdbx_description
1 polymer ?
#
loop_
_entity_poly.entity_id
_entity_poly.type
_entity_poly.pdbx_seq_one_letter_code
_entity_poly.pdbx_strand_id
1 'polypeptide(L)'
;MSGVLEAPTSSRLQAPTLCTLPAAVAANVDRVRSRTDAAVMAVVKADGYGLGAVAVARAAVTAGATWLGVTDAADAVELRAAGLAVPILAWLNPAGVDARLAHEHRVDIAVGSVDELRQLIADARRPVRVHLHLDTGMARGGCPVEDWSALLRVARAGRGRVEVAGVMGHLPRADEGDPAANAPAVLRMRQGRDAVLRAGFGPVLVHLAATAGALTDPAAHFDLVRIGAGLVGIDPSESVALAGAARLTASVVHSAAVAAGTPVGYGGGHVAECATHLSVLGVGYADGIPRELAPGASVAIDGVRYPLVGRVSMDQIVVDTGSTLVPRGTVATVFGPDGGAVPTVQDWARWAGTIPHTILTGMGPRVQRSIA
;
A
#
# COMPACT_ATOMS: atom_id res chain seq x y z
N MET A 1 45.91 -8.34 39.57
CA MET A 1 45.38 -8.88 38.28
C MET A 1 44.28 -7.95 37.83
N SER A 2 44.63 -7.09 36.87
CA SER A 2 43.68 -6.11 36.32
C SER A 2 42.91 -6.78 35.18
N GLY A 3 41.65 -7.11 35.45
CA GLY A 3 40.73 -7.59 34.43
C GLY A 3 40.36 -6.44 33.49
N VAL A 4 40.89 -6.46 32.27
CA VAL A 4 40.44 -5.60 31.21
C VAL A 4 39.03 -6.06 30.84
N LEU A 5 38.03 -5.25 31.21
CA LEU A 5 36.67 -5.41 30.66
C LEU A 5 36.76 -5.14 29.16
N GLU A 6 36.64 -6.20 28.35
CA GLU A 6 36.46 -6.06 26.93
C GLU A 6 35.19 -5.21 26.69
N ALA A 7 35.40 -4.08 26.06
CA ALA A 7 34.29 -3.24 25.61
C ALA A 7 33.46 -4.05 24.59
N PRO A 8 32.11 -4.03 24.67
CA PRO A 8 31.27 -4.75 23.73
C PRO A 8 31.60 -4.29 22.32
N THR A 9 31.83 -5.23 21.42
CA THR A 9 32.09 -4.99 19.99
C THR A 9 31.03 -4.08 19.44
N SER A 10 31.41 -2.84 19.11
CA SER A 10 30.53 -1.84 18.50
C SER A 10 29.98 -2.42 17.18
N SER A 11 28.71 -2.78 17.16
CA SER A 11 28.01 -3.14 15.93
C SER A 11 28.06 -1.97 14.96
N ARG A 12 28.30 -2.24 13.68
CA ARG A 12 28.33 -1.18 12.66
C ARG A 12 26.94 -0.52 12.58
N LEU A 13 26.93 0.82 12.55
CA LEU A 13 25.71 1.59 12.28
C LEU A 13 25.13 1.18 10.93
N GLN A 14 23.82 0.96 10.92
CA GLN A 14 23.06 0.70 9.70
C GLN A 14 22.13 1.88 9.42
N ALA A 15 21.99 2.24 8.15
CA ALA A 15 20.99 3.21 7.73
C ALA A 15 19.57 2.68 8.04
N PRO A 16 18.59 3.57 8.22
CA PRO A 16 17.19 3.14 8.34
C PRO A 16 16.82 2.21 7.18
N THR A 17 16.24 1.06 7.50
CA THR A 17 15.96 0.02 6.50
C THR A 17 14.51 -0.43 6.59
N LEU A 18 13.78 -0.31 5.47
CA LEU A 18 12.44 -0.87 5.30
C LEU A 18 12.58 -2.22 4.59
N CYS A 19 12.27 -3.27 5.33
CA CYS A 19 12.32 -4.64 4.84
C CYS A 19 10.93 -5.11 4.40
N THR A 20 10.80 -5.53 3.16
CA THR A 20 9.61 -6.20 2.63
C THR A 20 9.62 -7.67 3.00
N LEU A 21 8.50 -8.21 3.44
CA LEU A 21 8.31 -9.59 3.89
C LEU A 21 7.44 -10.36 2.87
N PRO A 22 8.02 -11.01 1.86
CA PRO A 22 7.27 -11.69 0.79
C PRO A 22 6.36 -12.80 1.31
N ALA A 23 6.76 -13.50 2.36
CA ALA A 23 5.93 -14.55 2.98
C ALA A 23 4.62 -14.00 3.56
N ALA A 24 4.64 -12.79 4.12
CA ALA A 24 3.43 -12.11 4.60
C ALA A 24 2.52 -11.71 3.43
N VAL A 25 3.10 -11.18 2.33
CA VAL A 25 2.34 -10.89 1.11
C VAL A 25 1.65 -12.14 0.59
N ALA A 26 2.36 -13.27 0.50
CA ALA A 26 1.81 -14.54 0.06
C ALA A 26 0.66 -15.02 0.97
N ALA A 27 0.86 -15.00 2.29
CA ALA A 27 -0.17 -15.38 3.25
C ALA A 27 -1.44 -14.51 3.14
N ASN A 28 -1.28 -13.22 2.85
CA ASN A 28 -2.40 -12.30 2.65
C ASN A 28 -3.17 -12.62 1.34
N VAL A 29 -2.47 -12.97 0.25
CA VAL A 29 -3.11 -13.44 -0.98
C VAL A 29 -3.92 -14.71 -0.72
N ASP A 30 -3.34 -15.70 -0.03
CA ASP A 30 -4.03 -16.93 0.33
C ASP A 30 -5.24 -16.67 1.21
N ARG A 31 -5.14 -15.72 2.15
CA ARG A 31 -6.26 -15.30 3.00
C ARG A 31 -7.43 -14.74 2.20
N VAL A 32 -7.16 -13.95 1.16
CA VAL A 32 -8.21 -13.47 0.25
C VAL A 32 -8.76 -14.60 -0.61
N ARG A 33 -7.89 -15.41 -1.21
CA ARG A 33 -8.29 -16.54 -2.05
C ARG A 33 -9.17 -17.56 -1.32
N SER A 34 -8.97 -17.72 -0.01
CA SER A 34 -9.85 -18.59 0.80
C SER A 34 -11.27 -18.04 1.00
N ARG A 35 -11.57 -16.81 0.55
CA ARG A 35 -12.86 -16.14 0.71
C ARG A 35 -13.59 -15.89 -0.61
N THR A 36 -12.96 -16.19 -1.74
CA THR A 36 -13.55 -15.93 -3.06
C THR A 36 -13.08 -16.95 -4.09
N ASP A 37 -13.99 -17.31 -5.00
CA ASP A 37 -13.68 -18.08 -6.20
C ASP A 37 -13.25 -17.15 -7.37
N ALA A 38 -13.40 -15.83 -7.21
CA ALA A 38 -12.98 -14.86 -8.21
C ALA A 38 -11.46 -14.84 -8.37
N ALA A 39 -11.01 -14.47 -9.55
CA ALA A 39 -9.59 -14.19 -9.79
C ALA A 39 -9.08 -13.07 -8.87
N VAL A 40 -7.79 -13.04 -8.57
CA VAL A 40 -7.17 -12.03 -7.72
C VAL A 40 -6.23 -11.16 -8.53
N MET A 41 -6.46 -9.84 -8.51
CA MET A 41 -5.55 -8.81 -9.01
C MET A 41 -4.73 -8.26 -7.83
N ALA A 42 -3.42 -8.42 -7.87
CA ALA A 42 -2.51 -7.77 -6.94
C ALA A 42 -2.23 -6.32 -7.40
N VAL A 43 -2.67 -5.36 -6.60
CA VAL A 43 -2.51 -3.93 -6.88
C VAL A 43 -1.22 -3.44 -6.25
N VAL A 44 -0.24 -3.09 -7.09
CA VAL A 44 1.13 -2.72 -6.68
C VAL A 44 1.49 -1.27 -6.99
N LYS A 45 0.49 -0.41 -7.07
CA LYS A 45 0.66 1.05 -7.24
C LYS A 45 1.50 1.68 -6.11
N ALA A 46 2.01 2.88 -6.35
CA ALA A 46 2.85 3.62 -5.41
C ALA A 46 4.04 2.77 -4.92
N ASP A 47 4.74 2.17 -5.87
CA ASP A 47 5.88 1.28 -5.61
C ASP A 47 5.53 0.13 -4.62
N GLY A 48 4.44 -0.60 -4.91
CA GLY A 48 3.97 -1.68 -4.02
C GLY A 48 3.61 -1.19 -2.62
N TYR A 49 2.96 -0.02 -2.51
CA TYR A 49 2.70 0.67 -1.24
C TYR A 49 3.99 1.05 -0.48
N GLY A 50 5.04 1.40 -1.20
CA GLY A 50 6.35 1.77 -0.67
C GLY A 50 7.27 0.59 -0.35
N LEU A 51 6.83 -0.64 -0.64
CA LEU A 51 7.56 -1.88 -0.34
C LEU A 51 8.32 -2.48 -1.54
N GLY A 52 8.33 -1.79 -2.68
CA GLY A 52 8.91 -2.26 -3.94
C GLY A 52 7.90 -3.02 -4.80
N ALA A 53 7.44 -2.40 -5.90
CA ALA A 53 6.39 -2.96 -6.75
C ALA A 53 6.74 -4.35 -7.26
N VAL A 54 7.98 -4.57 -7.71
CA VAL A 54 8.44 -5.87 -8.24
C VAL A 54 8.45 -6.95 -7.15
N ALA A 55 8.91 -6.62 -5.94
CA ALA A 55 8.98 -7.58 -4.84
C ALA A 55 7.58 -8.04 -4.41
N VAL A 56 6.67 -7.09 -4.21
CA VAL A 56 5.27 -7.36 -3.82
C VAL A 56 4.55 -8.11 -4.94
N ALA A 57 4.69 -7.67 -6.20
CA ALA A 57 4.06 -8.33 -7.34
C ALA A 57 4.53 -9.78 -7.50
N ARG A 58 5.84 -10.04 -7.40
CA ARG A 58 6.40 -11.39 -7.51
C ARG A 58 5.87 -12.31 -6.43
N ALA A 59 5.87 -11.86 -5.17
CA ALA A 59 5.32 -12.61 -4.06
C ALA A 59 3.82 -12.92 -4.26
N ALA A 60 3.04 -11.92 -4.68
CA ALA A 60 1.61 -12.08 -4.91
C ALA A 60 1.30 -13.03 -6.08
N VAL A 61 2.00 -12.93 -7.20
CA VAL A 61 1.83 -13.81 -8.36
C VAL A 61 2.22 -15.25 -8.00
N THR A 62 3.32 -15.45 -7.28
CA THR A 62 3.73 -16.78 -6.80
C THR A 62 2.68 -17.40 -5.88
N ALA A 63 1.98 -16.59 -5.09
CA ALA A 63 0.86 -17.02 -4.22
C ALA A 63 -0.49 -17.17 -4.96
N GLY A 64 -0.51 -16.95 -6.29
CA GLY A 64 -1.68 -17.22 -7.12
C GLY A 64 -2.52 -16.00 -7.49
N ALA A 65 -2.01 -14.79 -7.35
CA ALA A 65 -2.60 -13.63 -8.01
C ALA A 65 -2.41 -13.77 -9.54
N THR A 66 -3.49 -13.62 -10.29
CA THR A 66 -3.50 -13.86 -11.75
C THR A 66 -3.47 -12.58 -12.57
N TRP A 67 -3.56 -11.42 -11.92
CA TRP A 67 -3.51 -10.09 -12.49
C TRP A 67 -2.65 -9.17 -11.64
N LEU A 68 -2.10 -8.13 -12.26
CA LEU A 68 -1.51 -6.98 -11.58
C LEU A 68 -2.29 -5.71 -11.89
N GLY A 69 -2.27 -4.77 -10.93
CA GLY A 69 -2.91 -3.48 -11.08
C GLY A 69 -1.96 -2.35 -10.71
N VAL A 70 -1.87 -1.33 -11.55
CA VAL A 70 -1.00 -0.16 -11.39
C VAL A 70 -1.77 1.13 -11.62
N THR A 71 -1.20 2.27 -11.24
CA THR A 71 -1.82 3.58 -11.48
C THR A 71 -1.57 4.05 -12.90
N ASP A 72 -0.37 3.87 -13.41
CA ASP A 72 0.08 4.35 -14.71
C ASP A 72 0.59 3.18 -15.57
N ALA A 73 0.40 3.25 -16.88
CA ALA A 73 0.93 2.25 -17.80
C ALA A 73 2.47 2.20 -17.78
N ALA A 74 3.13 3.30 -17.44
CA ALA A 74 4.59 3.34 -17.27
C ALA A 74 5.07 2.45 -16.11
N ASP A 75 4.30 2.33 -15.03
CA ASP A 75 4.64 1.44 -13.91
C ASP A 75 4.72 -0.04 -14.36
N ALA A 76 3.96 -0.41 -15.39
CA ALA A 76 3.95 -1.76 -15.93
C ALA A 76 5.25 -2.13 -16.65
N VAL A 77 6.00 -1.17 -17.15
CA VAL A 77 7.28 -1.41 -17.87
C VAL A 77 8.28 -2.09 -16.95
N GLU A 78 8.43 -1.60 -15.72
CA GLU A 78 9.30 -2.18 -14.72
C GLU A 78 8.88 -3.61 -14.35
N LEU A 79 7.58 -3.85 -14.17
CA LEU A 79 7.03 -5.17 -13.88
C LEU A 79 7.30 -6.15 -15.04
N ARG A 80 7.16 -5.70 -16.29
CA ARG A 80 7.50 -6.51 -17.48
C ARG A 80 8.99 -6.79 -17.57
N ALA A 81 9.85 -5.80 -17.32
CA ALA A 81 11.31 -5.98 -17.28
C ALA A 81 11.74 -7.00 -16.20
N ALA A 82 11.00 -7.05 -15.09
CA ALA A 82 11.20 -8.05 -14.04
C ALA A 82 10.66 -9.46 -14.39
N GLY A 83 10.13 -9.68 -15.62
CA GLY A 83 9.66 -10.98 -16.12
C GLY A 83 8.23 -11.34 -15.69
N LEU A 84 7.46 -10.41 -15.15
CA LEU A 84 6.06 -10.66 -14.76
C LEU A 84 5.16 -10.67 -15.99
N ALA A 85 4.64 -11.85 -16.37
CA ALA A 85 3.89 -12.08 -17.61
C ALA A 85 2.37 -11.99 -17.46
N VAL A 86 1.82 -12.03 -16.23
CA VAL A 86 0.38 -11.95 -15.99
C VAL A 86 -0.21 -10.66 -16.54
N PRO A 87 -1.53 -10.62 -16.89
CA PRO A 87 -2.18 -9.39 -17.31
C PRO A 87 -1.97 -8.23 -16.31
N ILE A 88 -1.83 -7.01 -16.84
CA ILE A 88 -1.67 -5.78 -16.04
C ILE A 88 -2.73 -4.78 -16.46
N LEU A 89 -3.42 -4.17 -15.49
CA LEU A 89 -4.37 -3.08 -15.70
C LEU A 89 -3.82 -1.78 -15.10
N ALA A 90 -3.81 -0.70 -15.90
CA ALA A 90 -3.54 0.67 -15.46
C ALA A 90 -4.84 1.49 -15.50
N TRP A 91 -5.11 2.32 -14.45
CA TRP A 91 -6.44 2.94 -14.32
C TRP A 91 -6.48 4.45 -14.12
N LEU A 92 -5.42 5.16 -13.97
CA LEU A 92 -5.47 6.62 -13.81
C LEU A 92 -4.74 7.34 -14.94
N ASN A 93 -3.50 6.92 -15.21
CA ASN A 93 -2.67 7.49 -16.28
C ASN A 93 -2.67 9.03 -16.25
N PRO A 94 -2.17 9.68 -15.19
CA PRO A 94 -2.35 11.12 -14.94
C PRO A 94 -1.73 12.02 -16.00
N ALA A 95 -0.76 11.52 -16.74
CA ALA A 95 -0.14 12.21 -17.88
C ALA A 95 -0.79 11.84 -19.24
N GLY A 96 -1.92 11.12 -19.23
CA GLY A 96 -2.55 10.55 -20.41
C GLY A 96 -2.02 9.15 -20.73
N VAL A 97 -2.66 8.47 -21.66
CA VAL A 97 -2.31 7.09 -22.06
C VAL A 97 -1.39 7.10 -23.27
N ASP A 98 -0.18 6.56 -23.15
CA ASP A 98 0.61 6.17 -24.31
C ASP A 98 0.06 4.83 -24.88
N ALA A 99 -0.78 4.93 -25.92
CA ALA A 99 -1.40 3.77 -26.56
C ALA A 99 -0.37 2.79 -27.15
N ARG A 100 0.80 3.28 -27.60
CA ARG A 100 1.88 2.45 -28.12
C ARG A 100 2.52 1.63 -26.99
N LEU A 101 2.87 2.29 -25.88
CA LEU A 101 3.41 1.63 -24.69
C LEU A 101 2.43 0.57 -24.15
N ALA A 102 1.13 0.93 -24.04
CA ALA A 102 0.10 0.00 -23.59
C ALA A 102 0.03 -1.26 -24.46
N HIS A 103 0.09 -1.09 -25.80
CA HIS A 103 0.09 -2.21 -26.73
C HIS A 103 1.38 -3.04 -26.63
N GLU A 104 2.56 -2.41 -26.68
CA GLU A 104 3.88 -3.08 -26.68
C GLU A 104 4.09 -3.90 -25.40
N HIS A 105 3.68 -3.37 -24.25
CA HIS A 105 3.83 -4.02 -22.94
C HIS A 105 2.58 -4.81 -22.53
N ARG A 106 1.57 -4.92 -23.38
CA ARG A 106 0.33 -5.66 -23.12
C ARG A 106 -0.29 -5.24 -21.78
N VAL A 107 -0.55 -3.93 -21.65
CA VAL A 107 -1.20 -3.29 -20.52
C VAL A 107 -2.64 -2.97 -20.90
N ASP A 108 -3.60 -3.48 -20.14
CA ASP A 108 -4.99 -3.10 -20.28
C ASP A 108 -5.19 -1.71 -19.65
N ILE A 109 -6.05 -0.87 -20.25
CA ILE A 109 -6.26 0.50 -19.81
C ILE A 109 -7.68 0.67 -19.30
N ALA A 110 -7.86 1.15 -18.06
CA ALA A 110 -9.17 1.57 -17.61
C ALA A 110 -9.50 2.96 -18.15
N VAL A 111 -10.72 3.12 -18.67
CA VAL A 111 -11.21 4.36 -19.28
C VAL A 111 -12.49 4.78 -18.57
N GLY A 112 -12.47 5.96 -17.94
CA GLY A 112 -13.54 6.47 -17.08
C GLY A 112 -14.41 7.55 -17.71
N SER A 113 -14.15 7.98 -18.96
CA SER A 113 -14.98 8.98 -19.64
C SER A 113 -15.03 8.75 -21.14
N VAL A 114 -16.02 9.40 -21.76
CA VAL A 114 -16.19 9.39 -23.23
C VAL A 114 -14.99 10.04 -23.92
N ASP A 115 -14.44 11.09 -23.35
CA ASP A 115 -13.35 11.85 -23.96
C ASP A 115 -12.01 11.11 -23.81
N GLU A 116 -11.73 10.47 -22.66
CA GLU A 116 -10.57 9.56 -22.53
C GLU A 116 -10.62 8.45 -23.59
N LEU A 117 -11.78 7.84 -23.78
CA LEU A 117 -11.93 6.78 -24.78
C LEU A 117 -11.73 7.30 -26.21
N ARG A 118 -12.27 8.47 -26.56
CA ARG A 118 -12.05 9.10 -27.86
C ARG A 118 -10.58 9.39 -28.11
N GLN A 119 -9.89 9.97 -27.11
CA GLN A 119 -8.46 10.25 -27.17
C GLN A 119 -7.68 8.96 -27.42
N LEU A 120 -7.91 7.92 -26.61
CA LEU A 120 -7.23 6.64 -26.78
C LEU A 120 -7.47 6.03 -28.16
N ILE A 121 -8.70 6.08 -28.70
CA ILE A 121 -9.03 5.59 -30.05
C ILE A 121 -8.28 6.39 -31.12
N ALA A 122 -8.17 7.72 -30.96
CA ALA A 122 -7.46 8.57 -31.91
C ALA A 122 -5.95 8.26 -31.94
N ASP A 123 -5.35 8.02 -30.79
CA ASP A 123 -3.91 7.79 -30.64
C ASP A 123 -3.50 6.34 -30.93
N ALA A 124 -4.40 5.36 -30.75
CA ALA A 124 -4.12 3.96 -30.95
C ALA A 124 -3.84 3.62 -32.43
N ARG A 125 -2.62 3.16 -32.73
CA ARG A 125 -2.23 2.62 -34.05
C ARG A 125 -2.44 1.10 -34.13
N ARG A 126 -2.53 0.43 -33.00
CA ARG A 126 -2.81 -0.99 -32.82
C ARG A 126 -3.85 -1.16 -31.73
N PRO A 127 -4.59 -2.28 -31.69
CA PRO A 127 -5.62 -2.49 -30.69
C PRO A 127 -5.08 -2.41 -29.26
N VAL A 128 -5.75 -1.64 -28.41
CA VAL A 128 -5.50 -1.56 -26.97
C VAL A 128 -6.69 -2.19 -26.24
N ARG A 129 -6.41 -3.06 -25.28
CA ARG A 129 -7.46 -3.65 -24.44
C ARG A 129 -7.89 -2.63 -23.40
N VAL A 130 -9.19 -2.48 -23.20
CA VAL A 130 -9.73 -1.49 -22.27
C VAL A 130 -10.73 -2.11 -21.30
N HIS A 131 -10.71 -1.61 -20.05
CA HIS A 131 -11.75 -1.82 -19.08
C HIS A 131 -12.56 -0.55 -18.92
N LEU A 132 -13.86 -0.62 -19.17
CA LEU A 132 -14.73 0.54 -19.00
C LEU A 132 -14.92 0.79 -17.50
N HIS A 133 -14.41 1.89 -17.00
CA HIS A 133 -14.56 2.29 -15.61
C HIS A 133 -15.85 3.07 -15.44
N LEU A 134 -16.80 2.48 -14.70
CA LEU A 134 -18.11 3.05 -14.44
C LEU A 134 -18.15 3.62 -13.02
N ASP A 135 -18.74 4.80 -12.85
CA ASP A 135 -19.02 5.30 -11.50
C ASP A 135 -20.17 4.51 -10.87
N THR A 136 -19.82 3.76 -9.85
CA THR A 136 -20.77 2.95 -9.07
C THR A 136 -21.26 3.66 -7.82
N GLY A 137 -20.98 4.96 -7.66
CA GLY A 137 -21.48 5.79 -6.58
C GLY A 137 -20.41 6.41 -5.69
N MET A 138 -19.13 6.33 -6.11
CA MET A 138 -18.03 6.96 -5.38
C MET A 138 -17.82 8.43 -5.79
N ALA A 139 -18.24 8.81 -6.99
CA ALA A 139 -18.11 10.17 -7.54
C ALA A 139 -16.66 10.72 -7.51
N ARG A 140 -15.67 9.85 -7.70
CA ARG A 140 -14.24 10.19 -7.74
C ARG A 140 -13.63 9.99 -9.11
N GLY A 141 -14.08 8.98 -9.83
CA GLY A 141 -13.66 8.63 -11.17
C GLY A 141 -14.61 7.58 -11.73
N GLY A 142 -14.52 7.35 -13.06
CA GLY A 142 -15.44 6.48 -13.77
C GLY A 142 -16.56 7.24 -14.48
N CYS A 143 -17.08 6.65 -15.55
CA CYS A 143 -18.15 7.21 -16.37
C CYS A 143 -19.46 7.25 -15.56
N PRO A 144 -20.12 8.41 -15.44
CA PRO A 144 -21.41 8.50 -14.77
C PRO A 144 -22.50 7.77 -15.58
N VAL A 145 -23.58 7.37 -14.91
CA VAL A 145 -24.65 6.51 -15.47
C VAL A 145 -25.29 7.12 -16.73
N GLU A 146 -25.50 8.42 -16.73
CA GLU A 146 -26.06 9.19 -17.85
C GLU A 146 -25.21 9.11 -19.12
N ASP A 147 -23.91 8.92 -19.00
CA ASP A 147 -22.98 8.87 -20.13
C ASP A 147 -22.65 7.45 -20.61
N TRP A 148 -23.12 6.39 -19.93
CA TRP A 148 -22.82 5.00 -20.31
C TRP A 148 -23.21 4.69 -21.75
N SER A 149 -24.37 5.19 -22.20
CA SER A 149 -24.82 5.00 -23.58
C SER A 149 -23.90 5.64 -24.60
N ALA A 150 -23.35 6.82 -24.28
CA ALA A 150 -22.38 7.51 -25.13
C ALA A 150 -21.03 6.78 -25.15
N LEU A 151 -20.54 6.36 -23.97
CA LEU A 151 -19.32 5.57 -23.82
C LEU A 151 -19.37 4.28 -24.66
N LEU A 152 -20.48 3.54 -24.57
CA LEU A 152 -20.67 2.28 -25.32
C LEU A 152 -20.77 2.51 -26.82
N ARG A 153 -21.42 3.60 -27.28
CA ARG A 153 -21.42 3.95 -28.71
C ARG A 153 -20.02 4.27 -29.23
N VAL A 154 -19.22 5.02 -28.48
CA VAL A 154 -17.84 5.36 -28.85
C VAL A 154 -16.98 4.09 -28.87
N ALA A 155 -17.10 3.23 -27.86
CA ALA A 155 -16.39 1.94 -27.83
C ALA A 155 -16.71 1.06 -29.04
N ARG A 156 -18.00 1.00 -29.46
CA ARG A 156 -18.40 0.26 -30.67
C ARG A 156 -17.83 0.86 -31.97
N ALA A 157 -17.84 2.18 -32.06
CA ALA A 157 -17.25 2.88 -33.25
C ALA A 157 -15.72 2.69 -33.30
N GLY A 158 -15.08 2.55 -32.14
CA GLY A 158 -13.64 2.33 -32.01
C GLY A 158 -13.17 0.88 -32.17
N ARG A 159 -14.05 -0.07 -32.54
CA ARG A 159 -13.66 -1.46 -32.79
C ARG A 159 -12.49 -1.55 -33.77
N GLY A 160 -11.47 -2.35 -33.46
CA GLY A 160 -10.22 -2.44 -34.21
C GLY A 160 -9.12 -1.49 -33.72
N ARG A 161 -9.47 -0.45 -32.94
CA ARG A 161 -8.52 0.40 -32.20
C ARG A 161 -8.52 0.10 -30.72
N VAL A 162 -9.67 -0.24 -30.17
CA VAL A 162 -9.83 -0.70 -28.80
C VAL A 162 -10.63 -2.00 -28.74
N GLU A 163 -10.31 -2.84 -27.75
CA GLU A 163 -11.01 -4.06 -27.41
C GLU A 163 -11.55 -3.92 -25.99
N VAL A 164 -12.88 -3.95 -25.80
CA VAL A 164 -13.49 -3.92 -24.47
C VAL A 164 -13.29 -5.30 -23.82
N ALA A 165 -12.36 -5.38 -22.88
CA ALA A 165 -11.96 -6.60 -22.19
C ALA A 165 -12.62 -6.71 -20.80
N GLY A 166 -12.99 -5.59 -20.20
CA GLY A 166 -13.56 -5.58 -18.85
C GLY A 166 -14.44 -4.38 -18.57
N VAL A 167 -15.13 -4.48 -17.42
CA VAL A 167 -15.91 -3.40 -16.79
C VAL A 167 -15.51 -3.34 -15.32
N MET A 168 -15.20 -2.15 -14.83
CA MET A 168 -14.80 -1.92 -13.45
C MET A 168 -15.59 -0.80 -12.79
N GLY A 169 -15.68 -0.88 -11.47
CA GLY A 169 -16.14 0.18 -10.59
C GLY A 169 -15.36 0.17 -9.28
N HIS A 170 -15.84 0.92 -8.31
CA HIS A 170 -15.24 0.93 -6.97
C HIS A 170 -16.32 1.13 -5.91
N LEU A 171 -16.18 0.43 -4.78
CA LEU A 171 -17.11 0.53 -3.67
C LEU A 171 -16.82 1.80 -2.85
N PRO A 172 -17.83 2.65 -2.58
CA PRO A 172 -17.62 3.91 -1.86
C PRO A 172 -17.46 3.73 -0.34
N ARG A 173 -18.01 2.65 0.24
CA ARG A 173 -18.16 2.47 1.69
C ARG A 173 -17.69 1.08 2.15
N ALA A 174 -16.73 0.48 1.46
CA ALA A 174 -16.28 -0.87 1.79
C ALA A 174 -15.50 -0.95 3.11
N ASP A 175 -14.88 0.16 3.52
CA ASP A 175 -14.17 0.33 4.80
C ASP A 175 -15.10 0.28 6.02
N GLU A 176 -16.41 0.50 5.85
CA GLU A 176 -17.38 0.37 6.94
C GLU A 176 -17.67 -1.11 7.32
N GLY A 177 -17.22 -2.08 6.51
CA GLY A 177 -17.44 -3.51 6.76
C GLY A 177 -18.89 -3.97 6.64
N ASP A 178 -19.80 -3.09 6.21
CA ASP A 178 -21.22 -3.38 6.01
C ASP A 178 -21.56 -3.59 4.52
N PRO A 179 -21.86 -4.82 4.07
CA PRO A 179 -22.27 -5.09 2.69
C PRO A 179 -23.54 -4.33 2.27
N ALA A 180 -24.48 -4.06 3.20
CA ALA A 180 -25.71 -3.35 2.88
C ALA A 180 -25.43 -1.90 2.43
N ALA A 181 -24.41 -1.25 2.99
CA ALA A 181 -23.98 0.08 2.59
C ALA A 181 -23.51 0.14 1.13
N ASN A 182 -23.03 -0.97 0.58
CA ASN A 182 -22.51 -1.08 -0.78
C ASN A 182 -23.49 -1.72 -1.78
N ALA A 183 -24.65 -2.20 -1.34
CA ALA A 183 -25.65 -2.83 -2.22
C ALA A 183 -26.05 -1.97 -3.44
N PRO A 184 -26.20 -0.62 -3.35
CA PRO A 184 -26.46 0.21 -4.51
C PRO A 184 -25.31 0.19 -5.54
N ALA A 185 -24.06 0.12 -5.11
CA ALA A 185 -22.90 0.04 -6.00
C ALA A 185 -22.85 -1.32 -6.72
N VAL A 186 -23.14 -2.40 -6.01
CA VAL A 186 -23.25 -3.75 -6.60
C VAL A 186 -24.37 -3.79 -7.65
N LEU A 187 -25.52 -3.19 -7.37
CA LEU A 187 -26.63 -3.11 -8.34
C LEU A 187 -26.22 -2.31 -9.59
N ARG A 188 -25.59 -1.15 -9.41
CA ARG A 188 -25.07 -0.35 -10.55
C ARG A 188 -24.06 -1.13 -11.39
N MET A 189 -23.16 -1.88 -10.75
CA MET A 189 -22.21 -2.72 -11.50
C MET A 189 -22.91 -3.79 -12.33
N ARG A 190 -23.95 -4.46 -11.79
CA ARG A 190 -24.77 -5.42 -12.54
C ARG A 190 -25.47 -4.75 -13.73
N GLN A 191 -26.05 -3.56 -13.53
CA GLN A 191 -26.68 -2.77 -14.60
C GLN A 191 -25.66 -2.36 -15.68
N GLY A 192 -24.46 -1.96 -15.29
CA GLY A 192 -23.35 -1.62 -16.20
C GLY A 192 -22.91 -2.81 -17.04
N ARG A 193 -22.70 -3.99 -16.42
CA ARG A 193 -22.42 -5.22 -17.14
C ARG A 193 -23.51 -5.53 -18.17
N ASP A 194 -24.77 -5.47 -17.76
CA ASP A 194 -25.90 -5.77 -18.63
C ASP A 194 -26.02 -4.76 -19.78
N ALA A 195 -25.67 -3.47 -19.56
CA ALA A 195 -25.61 -2.46 -20.60
C ALA A 195 -24.51 -2.79 -21.63
N VAL A 196 -23.33 -3.23 -21.20
CA VAL A 196 -22.23 -3.66 -22.08
C VAL A 196 -22.67 -4.86 -22.93
N LEU A 197 -23.30 -5.86 -22.34
CA LEU A 197 -23.80 -7.04 -23.07
C LEU A 197 -24.88 -6.65 -24.10
N ARG A 198 -25.86 -5.81 -23.71
CA ARG A 198 -26.89 -5.30 -24.65
C ARG A 198 -26.31 -4.45 -25.78
N ALA A 199 -25.18 -3.77 -25.55
CA ALA A 199 -24.48 -3.02 -26.60
C ALA A 199 -23.75 -3.95 -27.60
N GLY A 200 -23.83 -5.27 -27.45
CA GLY A 200 -23.25 -6.26 -28.35
C GLY A 200 -21.76 -6.48 -28.16
N PHE A 201 -21.23 -6.18 -26.98
CA PHE A 201 -19.91 -6.67 -26.56
C PHE A 201 -20.08 -8.09 -26.04
N GLY A 202 -19.05 -8.92 -26.19
CA GLY A 202 -19.03 -10.28 -25.67
C GLY A 202 -18.94 -10.35 -24.15
N PRO A 203 -18.74 -11.55 -23.57
CA PRO A 203 -18.43 -11.66 -22.16
C PRO A 203 -17.20 -10.83 -21.81
N VAL A 204 -17.33 -9.96 -20.81
CA VAL A 204 -16.27 -9.06 -20.33
C VAL A 204 -15.97 -9.37 -18.87
N LEU A 205 -14.72 -9.17 -18.46
CA LEU A 205 -14.34 -9.33 -17.06
C LEU A 205 -14.97 -8.23 -16.21
N VAL A 206 -15.69 -8.59 -15.15
CA VAL A 206 -16.33 -7.63 -14.25
C VAL A 206 -15.62 -7.60 -12.92
N HIS A 207 -15.26 -6.41 -12.41
CA HIS A 207 -14.60 -6.27 -11.12
C HIS A 207 -15.00 -4.99 -10.37
N LEU A 208 -15.35 -5.15 -9.10
CA LEU A 208 -15.85 -4.07 -8.25
C LEU A 208 -15.06 -3.96 -6.93
N ALA A 209 -14.95 -5.06 -6.18
CA ALA A 209 -14.35 -5.10 -4.86
C ALA A 209 -12.85 -4.77 -4.89
N ALA A 210 -12.43 -3.91 -3.98
CA ALA A 210 -11.05 -3.77 -3.52
C ALA A 210 -10.84 -4.57 -2.22
N THR A 211 -9.74 -4.39 -1.49
CA THR A 211 -9.39 -5.20 -0.31
C THR A 211 -10.55 -5.41 0.65
N ALA A 212 -11.14 -4.35 1.18
CA ALA A 212 -12.22 -4.46 2.17
C ALA A 212 -13.43 -5.21 1.61
N GLY A 213 -13.91 -4.84 0.41
CA GLY A 213 -15.01 -5.54 -0.24
C GLY A 213 -14.70 -7.00 -0.59
N ALA A 214 -13.45 -7.32 -0.92
CA ALA A 214 -13.03 -8.70 -1.14
C ALA A 214 -13.06 -9.55 0.14
N LEU A 215 -12.88 -8.92 1.30
CA LEU A 215 -12.89 -9.59 2.59
C LEU A 215 -14.28 -9.70 3.22
N THR A 216 -15.19 -8.76 2.92
CA THR A 216 -16.48 -8.59 3.63
C THR A 216 -17.73 -8.76 2.79
N ASP A 217 -17.67 -8.58 1.46
CA ASP A 217 -18.86 -8.57 0.60
C ASP A 217 -18.74 -9.51 -0.62
N PRO A 218 -19.15 -10.79 -0.48
CA PRO A 218 -19.14 -11.74 -1.59
C PRO A 218 -19.96 -11.29 -2.80
N ALA A 219 -21.01 -10.47 -2.63
CA ALA A 219 -21.82 -9.99 -3.74
C ALA A 219 -21.08 -9.01 -4.66
N ALA A 220 -19.97 -8.43 -4.19
CA ALA A 220 -19.12 -7.50 -4.92
C ALA A 220 -17.93 -8.18 -5.62
N HIS A 221 -17.69 -9.47 -5.45
CA HIS A 221 -16.52 -10.16 -6.00
C HIS A 221 -16.54 -10.20 -7.54
N PHE A 222 -17.68 -10.51 -8.14
CA PHE A 222 -17.81 -10.74 -9.59
C PHE A 222 -16.74 -11.71 -10.11
N ASP A 223 -16.04 -11.38 -11.21
CA ASP A 223 -15.05 -12.26 -11.83
C ASP A 223 -13.64 -12.05 -11.27
N LEU A 224 -13.38 -10.86 -10.67
CA LEU A 224 -12.05 -10.46 -10.24
C LEU A 224 -12.11 -9.49 -9.05
N VAL A 225 -11.38 -9.80 -7.97
CA VAL A 225 -11.18 -8.88 -6.84
C VAL A 225 -9.79 -8.22 -6.92
N ARG A 226 -9.68 -6.96 -6.45
CA ARG A 226 -8.46 -6.16 -6.51
C ARG A 226 -7.92 -5.90 -5.11
N ILE A 227 -6.84 -6.55 -4.74
CA ILE A 227 -6.22 -6.38 -3.42
C ILE A 227 -4.93 -5.56 -3.53
N GLY A 228 -4.87 -4.47 -2.79
CA GLY A 228 -3.69 -3.62 -2.68
C GLY A 228 -3.27 -3.48 -1.22
N ALA A 229 -4.04 -2.76 -0.42
CA ALA A 229 -3.82 -2.64 1.02
C ALA A 229 -3.67 -4.00 1.71
N GLY A 230 -4.50 -4.97 1.31
CA GLY A 230 -4.44 -6.33 1.82
C GLY A 230 -3.12 -7.03 1.56
N LEU A 231 -2.44 -6.76 0.45
CA LEU A 231 -1.12 -7.36 0.19
C LEU A 231 -0.11 -7.01 1.28
N VAL A 232 -0.20 -5.78 1.80
CA VAL A 232 0.77 -5.24 2.78
C VAL A 232 0.30 -5.35 4.24
N GLY A 233 -0.80 -6.09 4.48
CA GLY A 233 -1.29 -6.35 5.82
C GLY A 233 -2.28 -5.31 6.36
N ILE A 234 -2.94 -4.56 5.47
CA ILE A 234 -3.93 -3.55 5.84
C ILE A 234 -5.31 -3.99 5.37
N ASP A 235 -6.22 -4.24 6.31
CA ASP A 235 -7.65 -4.33 6.04
C ASP A 235 -8.32 -3.02 6.45
N PRO A 236 -8.81 -2.21 5.49
CA PRO A 236 -9.47 -0.95 5.83
C PRO A 236 -10.79 -1.12 6.61
N SER A 237 -11.40 -2.29 6.56
CA SER A 237 -12.63 -2.60 7.31
C SER A 237 -12.37 -3.14 8.72
N GLU A 238 -11.10 -3.41 9.05
CA GLU A 238 -10.67 -4.02 10.33
C GLU A 238 -11.38 -5.35 10.67
N SER A 239 -12.01 -5.99 9.68
CA SER A 239 -12.80 -7.21 9.86
C SER A 239 -11.93 -8.49 9.89
N VAL A 240 -10.75 -8.43 9.28
CA VAL A 240 -9.86 -9.59 9.10
C VAL A 240 -8.43 -9.23 9.46
N ALA A 241 -7.83 -10.01 10.35
CA ALA A 241 -6.40 -9.89 10.62
C ALA A 241 -5.59 -10.36 9.39
N LEU A 242 -4.74 -9.47 8.90
CA LEU A 242 -3.79 -9.71 7.82
C LEU A 242 -2.35 -9.61 8.36
N ALA A 243 -1.44 -10.33 7.72
CA ALA A 243 -0.03 -10.33 8.12
C ALA A 243 0.67 -9.03 7.69
N GLY A 244 1.28 -8.30 8.61
CA GLY A 244 2.08 -7.13 8.28
C GLY A 244 3.26 -7.49 7.36
N ALA A 245 3.37 -6.85 6.20
CA ALA A 245 4.38 -7.19 5.20
C ALA A 245 5.60 -6.25 5.23
N ALA A 246 5.71 -5.40 6.23
CA ALA A 246 6.78 -4.39 6.36
C ALA A 246 7.43 -4.42 7.74
N ARG A 247 8.76 -4.21 7.77
CA ARG A 247 9.51 -3.94 8.99
C ARG A 247 10.46 -2.77 8.76
N LEU A 248 10.34 -1.71 9.57
CA LEU A 248 11.28 -0.59 9.58
C LEU A 248 12.20 -0.71 10.77
N THR A 249 13.51 -0.66 10.52
CA THR A 249 14.54 -0.68 11.55
C THR A 249 15.44 0.55 11.46
N ALA A 250 16.02 0.96 12.59
CA ALA A 250 17.01 2.03 12.66
C ALA A 250 18.03 1.74 13.76
N SER A 251 19.27 2.17 13.58
CA SER A 251 20.31 2.00 14.60
C SER A 251 20.22 3.06 15.68
N VAL A 252 20.54 2.70 16.92
CA VAL A 252 20.88 3.62 18.00
C VAL A 252 22.19 4.29 17.64
N VAL A 253 22.18 5.62 17.46
CA VAL A 253 23.35 6.41 17.07
C VAL A 253 24.04 7.06 18.27
N HIS A 254 23.29 7.25 19.37
CA HIS A 254 23.78 7.82 20.63
C HIS A 254 22.93 7.35 21.80
N SER A 255 23.54 7.19 22.96
CA SER A 255 22.84 6.98 24.23
C SER A 255 23.57 7.71 25.36
N ALA A 256 22.79 8.31 26.26
CA ALA A 256 23.34 9.02 27.42
C ALA A 256 22.40 8.95 28.62
N ALA A 257 22.99 8.92 29.82
CA ALA A 257 22.25 9.14 31.07
C ALA A 257 21.90 10.63 31.20
N VAL A 258 20.70 10.93 31.66
CA VAL A 258 20.23 12.29 31.95
C VAL A 258 19.63 12.35 33.36
N ALA A 259 19.74 13.51 34.00
CA ALA A 259 19.16 13.74 35.33
C ALA A 259 17.66 14.07 35.22
N ALA A 260 16.94 13.90 36.31
CA ALA A 260 15.61 14.43 36.48
C ALA A 260 15.58 15.96 36.17
N GLY A 261 14.54 16.44 35.52
CA GLY A 261 14.40 17.82 35.12
C GLY A 261 15.09 18.17 33.78
N THR A 262 15.75 17.22 33.11
CA THR A 262 16.39 17.47 31.80
C THR A 262 15.33 17.63 30.70
N PRO A 263 15.29 18.76 29.97
CA PRO A 263 14.40 18.94 28.81
C PRO A 263 14.92 18.14 27.61
N VAL A 264 14.01 17.52 26.86
CA VAL A 264 14.31 16.65 25.72
C VAL A 264 13.78 17.23 24.41
N GLY A 265 14.68 17.35 23.43
CA GLY A 265 14.34 17.75 22.07
C GLY A 265 13.95 19.21 21.90
N TYR A 266 13.46 19.56 20.69
CA TYR A 266 13.05 20.92 20.34
C TYR A 266 11.92 21.44 21.24
N GLY A 267 12.14 22.63 21.81
CA GLY A 267 11.16 23.30 22.67
C GLY A 267 11.01 22.68 24.07
N GLY A 268 11.78 21.65 24.40
CA GLY A 268 11.73 21.01 25.73
C GLY A 268 10.33 20.48 26.10
N GLY A 269 9.55 20.04 25.11
CA GLY A 269 8.17 19.61 25.32
C GLY A 269 8.00 18.34 26.15
N HIS A 270 9.09 17.61 26.37
CA HIS A 270 9.20 16.54 27.34
C HIS A 270 10.31 16.88 28.33
N VAL A 271 10.08 16.61 29.60
CA VAL A 271 11.07 16.78 30.67
C VAL A 271 11.23 15.44 31.37
N ALA A 272 12.46 14.94 31.53
CA ALA A 272 12.71 13.70 32.23
C ALA A 272 12.23 13.79 33.69
N GLU A 273 11.29 12.98 34.11
CA GLU A 273 10.70 13.00 35.45
C GLU A 273 11.66 12.43 36.51
N CYS A 274 12.53 11.52 36.11
CA CYS A 274 13.57 10.93 36.96
C CYS A 274 14.87 10.78 36.19
N ALA A 275 15.94 10.37 36.86
CA ALA A 275 17.19 9.99 36.18
C ALA A 275 16.92 8.79 35.25
N THR A 276 17.28 8.90 34.00
CA THR A 276 16.99 7.89 32.97
C THR A 276 18.09 7.83 31.92
N HIS A 277 18.01 6.87 30.98
CA HIS A 277 18.84 6.85 29.77
C HIS A 277 17.97 7.21 28.57
N LEU A 278 18.50 8.10 27.73
CA LEU A 278 17.92 8.44 26.44
C LEU A 278 18.75 7.82 25.33
N SER A 279 18.08 7.15 24.41
CA SER A 279 18.71 6.62 23.18
C SER A 279 18.18 7.34 21.97
N VAL A 280 19.08 7.73 21.06
CA VAL A 280 18.76 8.43 19.83
C VAL A 280 18.83 7.44 18.67
N LEU A 281 17.75 7.33 17.90
CA LEU A 281 17.70 6.51 16.70
C LEU A 281 17.91 7.39 15.45
N GLY A 282 18.71 6.90 14.51
CA GLY A 282 19.05 7.60 13.26
C GLY A 282 17.95 7.52 12.22
N VAL A 283 16.73 7.96 12.53
CA VAL A 283 15.58 8.02 11.63
C VAL A 283 14.68 9.18 12.07
N GLY A 284 14.19 9.99 11.14
CA GLY A 284 13.38 11.16 11.46
C GLY A 284 12.34 11.49 10.39
N TYR A 285 11.78 12.74 10.43
CA TYR A 285 10.72 13.08 9.50
C TYR A 285 11.16 13.20 8.04
N ALA A 286 12.44 13.43 7.76
CA ALA A 286 12.97 13.39 6.39
C ALA A 286 13.07 11.96 5.83
N ASP A 287 12.89 10.95 6.69
CA ASP A 287 12.82 9.54 6.31
C ASP A 287 11.38 9.05 6.16
N GLY A 288 10.38 9.88 6.54
CA GLY A 288 8.97 9.52 6.48
C GLY A 288 8.34 9.26 7.85
N ILE A 289 9.08 9.44 8.96
CA ILE A 289 8.49 9.37 10.30
C ILE A 289 7.58 10.61 10.50
N PRO A 290 6.31 10.45 10.90
CA PRO A 290 5.45 11.58 11.18
C PRO A 290 6.04 12.50 12.24
N ARG A 291 6.03 13.82 11.99
CA ARG A 291 6.61 14.79 12.91
C ARG A 291 5.80 14.98 14.18
N GLU A 292 4.48 14.95 14.05
CA GLU A 292 3.55 15.05 15.17
C GLU A 292 3.01 13.67 15.49
N LEU A 293 3.13 13.29 16.74
CA LEU A 293 2.69 11.99 17.25
C LEU A 293 1.94 12.17 18.56
N ALA A 294 0.86 11.44 18.73
CA ALA A 294 0.13 11.37 20.00
C ALA A 294 1.00 10.68 21.07
N PRO A 295 0.72 10.93 22.36
CA PRO A 295 1.36 10.23 23.45
C PRO A 295 1.25 8.69 23.32
N GLY A 296 2.30 7.98 23.75
CA GLY A 296 2.37 6.52 23.68
C GLY A 296 3.05 5.97 22.42
N ALA A 297 3.48 6.84 21.49
CA ALA A 297 4.33 6.43 20.37
C ALA A 297 5.61 5.75 20.92
N SER A 298 6.01 4.64 20.31
CA SER A 298 7.09 3.80 20.83
C SER A 298 7.82 3.03 19.73
N VAL A 299 8.98 2.49 20.07
CA VAL A 299 9.73 1.53 19.25
C VAL A 299 10.05 0.29 20.10
N ALA A 300 10.53 -0.76 19.46
CA ALA A 300 11.04 -1.94 20.16
C ALA A 300 12.57 -2.04 20.03
N ILE A 301 13.25 -2.32 21.15
CA ILE A 301 14.68 -2.65 21.18
C ILE A 301 14.82 -3.94 22.00
N ASP A 302 15.44 -4.96 21.42
CA ASP A 302 15.64 -6.28 22.07
C ASP A 302 14.36 -6.87 22.68
N GLY A 303 13.22 -6.71 21.98
CA GLY A 303 11.93 -7.23 22.44
C GLY A 303 11.25 -6.39 23.53
N VAL A 304 11.81 -5.26 23.92
CA VAL A 304 11.22 -4.33 24.90
C VAL A 304 10.71 -3.08 24.18
N ARG A 305 9.51 -2.64 24.54
CA ARG A 305 8.90 -1.42 24.01
C ARG A 305 9.36 -0.20 24.80
N TYR A 306 9.89 0.82 24.12
CA TYR A 306 10.35 2.07 24.69
C TYR A 306 9.61 3.26 24.09
N PRO A 307 9.12 4.19 24.93
CA PRO A 307 8.37 5.36 24.46
C PRO A 307 9.28 6.37 23.75
N LEU A 308 8.73 6.99 22.69
CA LEU A 308 9.31 8.19 22.13
C LEU A 308 9.11 9.36 23.08
N VAL A 309 10.15 10.17 23.25
CA VAL A 309 10.12 11.36 24.09
C VAL A 309 10.64 12.59 23.32
N GLY A 310 10.03 13.73 23.59
CA GLY A 310 10.30 14.94 22.84
C GLY A 310 9.74 14.90 21.42
N ARG A 311 10.03 15.93 20.62
CA ARG A 311 9.56 16.06 19.23
C ARG A 311 10.43 15.26 18.27
N VAL A 312 9.83 14.67 17.24
CA VAL A 312 10.56 14.06 16.13
C VAL A 312 11.38 15.15 15.42
N SER A 313 12.66 14.87 15.21
CA SER A 313 13.59 15.73 14.50
C SER A 313 13.69 15.32 13.02
N MET A 314 14.42 16.11 12.20
CA MET A 314 14.58 15.82 10.77
C MET A 314 15.17 14.43 10.53
N ASP A 315 16.22 14.08 11.28
CA ASP A 315 17.05 12.89 11.04
C ASP A 315 17.07 11.91 12.22
N GLN A 316 16.30 12.19 13.29
CA GLN A 316 16.41 11.39 14.51
C GLN A 316 15.15 11.46 15.38
N ILE A 317 14.92 10.41 16.15
CA ILE A 317 13.96 10.34 17.24
C ILE A 317 14.67 9.96 18.53
N VAL A 318 14.10 10.37 19.65
CA VAL A 318 14.62 10.05 21.00
C VAL A 318 13.66 9.11 21.71
N VAL A 319 14.19 8.09 22.34
CA VAL A 319 13.41 7.14 23.14
C VAL A 319 13.96 7.12 24.57
N ASP A 320 13.06 6.99 25.54
CA ASP A 320 13.42 6.80 26.95
C ASP A 320 13.60 5.31 27.23
N THR A 321 14.82 4.91 27.56
CA THR A 321 15.17 3.51 27.83
C THR A 321 15.29 3.20 29.33
N GLY A 322 14.90 4.12 30.19
CA GLY A 322 14.84 3.92 31.64
C GLY A 322 16.23 3.65 32.25
N SER A 323 16.35 2.55 32.96
CA SER A 323 17.62 2.13 33.57
C SER A 323 18.60 1.48 32.59
N THR A 324 18.17 1.28 31.30
CA THR A 324 18.95 0.53 30.31
C THR A 324 19.79 1.47 29.45
N LEU A 325 21.11 1.38 29.57
CA LEU A 325 22.02 2.00 28.60
C LEU A 325 22.11 1.13 27.34
N VAL A 326 21.46 1.55 26.27
CA VAL A 326 21.48 0.81 24.99
C VAL A 326 22.76 1.15 24.23
N PRO A 327 23.57 0.16 23.83
CA PRO A 327 24.81 0.41 23.09
C PRO A 327 24.55 1.07 21.72
N ARG A 328 25.47 1.95 21.32
CA ARG A 328 25.48 2.51 19.96
C ARG A 328 25.62 1.39 18.93
N GLY A 329 24.80 1.42 17.88
CA GLY A 329 24.73 0.40 16.83
C GLY A 329 23.71 -0.70 17.09
N THR A 330 23.08 -0.75 18.29
CA THR A 330 21.93 -1.63 18.52
C THR A 330 20.81 -1.27 17.53
N VAL A 331 20.16 -2.28 16.96
CA VAL A 331 19.07 -2.10 15.99
C VAL A 331 17.73 -2.06 16.70
N ALA A 332 17.04 -0.95 16.58
CA ALA A 332 15.65 -0.81 17.03
C ALA A 332 14.68 -1.13 15.89
N THR A 333 13.57 -1.77 16.22
CA THR A 333 12.44 -1.94 15.30
C THR A 333 11.44 -0.80 15.52
N VAL A 334 11.30 0.07 14.52
CA VAL A 334 10.39 1.21 14.56
C VAL A 334 8.95 0.73 14.41
N PHE A 335 8.69 -0.10 13.40
CA PHE A 335 7.46 -0.88 13.26
C PHE A 335 7.74 -2.21 12.55
N GLY A 336 6.83 -3.17 12.73
CA GLY A 336 6.96 -4.48 12.10
C GLY A 336 5.66 -5.28 12.15
N PRO A 337 5.70 -6.56 11.74
CA PRO A 337 4.59 -7.48 11.97
C PRO A 337 4.22 -7.53 13.43
N ASP A 338 2.92 -7.71 13.72
CA ASP A 338 2.45 -7.82 15.08
C ASP A 338 3.13 -9.00 15.81
N GLY A 339 3.77 -8.69 16.92
CA GLY A 339 4.54 -9.64 17.75
C GLY A 339 4.54 -9.25 19.23
N GLY A 340 3.56 -8.47 19.66
CA GLY A 340 3.40 -8.03 21.05
C GLY A 340 4.23 -6.79 21.38
N ALA A 341 5.55 -6.91 21.50
CA ALA A 341 6.41 -5.77 21.86
C ALA A 341 6.71 -4.83 20.67
N VAL A 342 6.60 -5.31 19.41
CA VAL A 342 6.88 -4.50 18.24
C VAL A 342 5.66 -3.69 17.85
N PRO A 343 5.76 -2.34 17.73
CA PRO A 343 4.68 -1.53 17.20
C PRO A 343 4.35 -1.92 15.76
N THR A 344 3.07 -1.88 15.41
CA THR A 344 2.60 -2.11 14.06
C THR A 344 2.52 -0.82 13.24
N VAL A 345 2.35 -0.93 11.91
CA VAL A 345 2.05 0.23 11.06
C VAL A 345 0.72 0.90 11.46
N GLN A 346 -0.25 0.09 11.95
CA GLN A 346 -1.54 0.58 12.47
C GLN A 346 -1.34 1.41 13.76
N ASP A 347 -0.42 1.00 14.65
CA ASP A 347 -0.08 1.79 15.84
C ASP A 347 0.48 3.16 15.42
N TRP A 348 1.43 3.18 14.49
CA TRP A 348 2.03 4.41 13.97
C TRP A 348 1.00 5.31 13.30
N ALA A 349 0.08 4.74 12.52
CA ALA A 349 -1.00 5.50 11.91
C ALA A 349 -1.91 6.14 12.96
N ARG A 350 -2.27 5.41 14.01
CA ARG A 350 -3.09 5.92 15.12
C ARG A 350 -2.39 7.06 15.86
N TRP A 351 -1.10 6.92 16.18
CA TRP A 351 -0.33 7.99 16.82
C TRP A 351 -0.16 9.23 15.95
N ALA A 352 -0.09 9.05 14.65
CA ALA A 352 0.04 10.13 13.69
C ALA A 352 -1.30 10.75 13.25
N GLY A 353 -2.44 10.24 13.73
CA GLY A 353 -3.78 10.69 13.31
C GLY A 353 -4.04 10.50 11.81
N THR A 354 -3.53 9.39 11.23
CA THR A 354 -3.63 9.09 9.79
C THR A 354 -3.97 7.60 9.57
N ILE A 355 -3.88 7.15 8.32
CA ILE A 355 -4.11 5.76 7.94
C ILE A 355 -2.78 5.00 7.69
N PRO A 356 -2.73 3.67 7.88
CA PRO A 356 -1.52 2.87 7.68
C PRO A 356 -0.87 3.03 6.29
N HIS A 357 -1.68 3.28 5.26
CA HIS A 357 -1.21 3.55 3.90
C HIS A 357 -0.25 4.73 3.84
N THR A 358 -0.59 5.84 4.53
CA THR A 358 0.23 7.07 4.56
C THR A 358 1.59 6.81 5.21
N ILE A 359 1.64 5.98 6.25
CA ILE A 359 2.90 5.60 6.91
C ILE A 359 3.81 4.84 5.93
N LEU A 360 3.29 3.81 5.25
CA LEU A 360 4.10 2.99 4.34
C LEU A 360 4.56 3.79 3.11
N THR A 361 3.63 4.48 2.45
CA THR A 361 3.92 5.22 1.21
C THR A 361 4.74 6.49 1.46
N GLY A 362 4.79 6.98 2.70
CA GLY A 362 5.55 8.15 3.10
C GLY A 362 7.05 7.88 3.34
N MET A 363 7.49 6.62 3.35
CA MET A 363 8.90 6.30 3.58
C MET A 363 9.80 6.84 2.45
N GLY A 364 10.67 7.78 2.82
CA GLY A 364 11.51 8.53 1.90
C GLY A 364 12.65 7.72 1.24
N PRO A 365 13.34 8.31 0.25
CA PRO A 365 14.41 7.64 -0.49
C PRO A 365 15.68 7.41 0.31
N ARG A 366 15.86 8.07 1.47
CA ARG A 366 16.98 7.83 2.37
C ARG A 366 16.88 6.50 3.13
N VAL A 367 15.68 5.97 3.27
CA VAL A 367 15.44 4.65 3.87
C VAL A 367 15.83 3.57 2.87
N GLN A 368 16.77 2.73 3.24
CA GLN A 368 17.17 1.60 2.40
C GLN A 368 16.02 0.60 2.26
N ARG A 369 15.91 -0.04 1.09
CA ARG A 369 14.94 -1.09 0.84
C ARG A 369 15.64 -2.45 0.85
N SER A 370 15.05 -3.42 1.54
CA SER A 370 15.53 -4.81 1.56
C SER A 370 14.36 -5.78 1.45
N ILE A 371 14.67 -7.04 1.16
CA ILE A 371 13.70 -8.13 1.05
C ILE A 371 14.19 -9.24 1.98
N ALA A 372 13.31 -9.79 2.84
CA ALA A 372 13.64 -10.88 3.76
C ALA A 372 13.58 -12.26 3.07
#